data_f1dfa43d8752f78b9b9d998b9bf8dd56
#
_entry.id   f1dfa43d8752f78b9b9d998b9bf8dd56
#
_cell.length_a   1.000
_cell.length_b   1.000
_cell.length_c   1.000
_cell.angle_alpha   90.00
_cell.angle_beta   90.00
_cell.angle_gamma   90.00
#
_symmetry.space_group_name_H-M   'P 1'
#
loop_
_entity.id
_entity.type
_entity.pdbx_description
1 polymer ?
#
loop_
_entity_poly.entity_id
_entity_poly.type
_entity_poly.pdbx_seq_one_letter_code
_entity_poly.pdbx_strand_id
1 'polypeptide(L)'
;MKRILHILPALLLAVCLLAGSVFAALDQNVFSESIDLADTTRLYSGTQLISTTKGLSGAQENYVRYTKDRDVQPIIAYGKEIYGASTISQIAKKLSEDGLSIVAGINASFFETETGLPYGLLVTDGVLRSASTDMPSVGFYADGSAIIGSPELSINVRLSDGYQTSIFYNKRLNDSNGIGLYSRDYDSKTKNKVSAYNVLLEPVNGADA
;
A
#
# COMPACT_ATOMS: atom_id res chain seq x y z
N MET A 1 31.32 46.33 30.81
CA MET A 1 31.35 45.33 29.74
C MET A 1 30.76 43.95 30.11
N LYS A 2 30.64 43.54 31.37
CA LYS A 2 30.08 42.20 31.76
C LYS A 2 28.56 42.04 31.65
N ARG A 3 27.76 43.14 31.64
CA ARG A 3 26.31 43.05 31.60
C ARG A 3 25.72 42.87 30.19
N ILE A 4 26.44 43.19 29.13
CA ILE A 4 25.97 43.02 27.75
C ILE A 4 26.07 41.56 27.31
N LEU A 5 27.03 40.80 27.86
CA LEU A 5 27.28 39.42 27.48
C LEU A 5 26.17 38.42 27.93
N HIS A 6 25.37 38.79 28.95
CA HIS A 6 24.27 37.97 29.44
C HIS A 6 22.93 38.25 28.76
N ILE A 7 22.79 39.40 28.13
CA ILE A 7 21.55 39.77 27.44
C ILE A 7 21.46 39.10 26.07
N LEU A 8 22.59 38.95 25.38
CA LEU A 8 22.61 38.39 24.04
C LEU A 8 22.12 36.91 23.96
N PRO A 9 22.56 35.99 24.83
CA PRO A 9 22.07 34.60 24.80
C PRO A 9 20.60 34.50 25.27
N ALA A 10 20.16 35.34 26.19
CA ALA A 10 18.76 35.39 26.64
C ALA A 10 17.82 35.89 25.52
N LEU A 11 18.26 36.87 24.73
CA LEU A 11 17.51 37.38 23.59
C LEU A 11 17.44 36.36 22.46
N LEU A 12 18.55 35.65 22.20
CA LEU A 12 18.58 34.56 21.18
C LEU A 12 17.67 33.39 21.59
N LEU A 13 17.65 33.01 22.86
CA LEU A 13 16.76 31.96 23.36
C LEU A 13 15.29 32.35 23.25
N ALA A 14 14.96 33.63 23.56
CA ALA A 14 13.60 34.15 23.44
C ALA A 14 13.13 34.16 21.97
N VAL A 15 14.00 34.49 21.02
CA VAL A 15 13.68 34.47 19.59
C VAL A 15 13.48 33.04 19.09
N CYS A 16 14.28 32.10 19.55
CA CYS A 16 14.10 30.66 19.21
C CYS A 16 12.80 30.09 19.80
N LEU A 17 12.43 30.47 21.01
CA LEU A 17 11.16 30.05 21.63
C LEU A 17 9.92 30.66 20.94
N LEU A 18 10.01 31.92 20.49
CA LEU A 18 8.95 32.57 19.72
C LEU A 18 8.84 31.96 18.32
N ALA A 19 9.96 31.65 17.65
CA ALA A 19 9.95 30.97 16.36
C ALA A 19 9.34 29.55 16.45
N GLY A 20 9.70 28.79 17.48
CA GLY A 20 9.13 27.46 17.72
C GLY A 20 7.62 27.49 17.97
N SER A 21 7.13 28.48 18.72
CA SER A 21 5.69 28.62 18.97
C SER A 21 4.90 29.11 17.73
N VAL A 22 5.51 29.94 16.88
CA VAL A 22 4.88 30.36 15.60
C VAL A 22 4.78 29.20 14.61
N PHE A 23 5.81 28.34 14.51
CA PHE A 23 5.73 27.15 13.66
C PHE A 23 4.71 26.12 14.19
N ALA A 24 4.63 25.92 15.50
CA ALA A 24 3.61 25.05 16.09
C ALA A 24 2.19 25.59 15.91
N ALA A 25 2.01 26.91 16.00
CA ALA A 25 0.71 27.56 15.79
C ALA A 25 0.29 27.56 14.31
N LEU A 26 1.24 27.71 13.38
CA LEU A 26 0.98 27.61 11.93
C LEU A 26 0.56 26.18 11.54
N ASP A 27 1.23 25.16 12.10
CA ASP A 27 0.93 23.76 11.81
C ASP A 27 -0.47 23.37 12.36
N GLN A 28 -0.83 23.83 13.54
CA GLN A 28 -2.16 23.58 14.12
C GLN A 28 -3.29 24.33 13.38
N ASN A 29 -3.06 25.54 12.90
CA ASN A 29 -4.07 26.29 12.16
C ASN A 29 -4.28 25.74 10.75
N VAL A 30 -3.24 25.26 10.07
CA VAL A 30 -3.35 24.64 8.75
C VAL A 30 -4.15 23.34 8.83
N PHE A 31 -3.99 22.54 9.88
CA PHE A 31 -4.79 21.34 10.09
C PHE A 31 -6.24 21.65 10.52
N SER A 32 -6.50 22.70 11.28
CA SER A 32 -7.86 23.04 11.71
C SER A 32 -8.70 23.61 10.57
N GLU A 33 -8.14 24.46 9.72
CA GLU A 33 -8.86 25.00 8.55
C GLU A 33 -9.20 23.94 7.51
N SER A 34 -8.36 22.90 7.35
CA SER A 34 -8.66 21.79 6.43
C SER A 34 -9.76 20.86 6.96
N ILE A 35 -9.96 20.79 8.26
CA ILE A 35 -10.99 19.93 8.89
C ILE A 35 -12.38 20.60 8.87
N ASP A 36 -12.45 21.92 9.01
CA ASP A 36 -13.72 22.67 9.02
C ASP A 36 -14.41 22.77 7.65
N LEU A 37 -13.71 22.44 6.57
CA LEU A 37 -14.23 22.44 5.20
C LEU A 37 -14.57 21.04 4.67
N ALA A 38 -14.51 20.00 5.49
CA ALA A 38 -14.71 18.63 5.10
C ALA A 38 -16.12 18.13 5.41
N ASP A 39 -16.83 17.67 4.39
CA ASP A 39 -18.05 16.88 4.57
C ASP A 39 -17.70 15.49 5.09
N THR A 40 -18.29 15.13 6.23
CA THR A 40 -18.06 13.81 6.85
C THR A 40 -19.31 12.96 6.77
N THR A 41 -19.22 11.84 6.10
CA THR A 41 -20.29 10.83 6.04
C THR A 41 -19.90 9.62 6.88
N ARG A 42 -20.69 9.30 7.90
CA ARG A 42 -20.53 8.06 8.66
C ARG A 42 -21.00 6.89 7.82
N LEU A 43 -20.12 5.92 7.58
CA LEU A 43 -20.42 4.72 6.79
C LEU A 43 -20.87 3.56 7.68
N TYR A 44 -20.03 3.23 8.68
CA TYR A 44 -20.28 2.16 9.65
C TYR A 44 -19.50 2.47 10.94
N SER A 45 -19.61 1.63 11.96
CA SER A 45 -18.89 1.80 13.23
C SER A 45 -17.43 2.13 12.98
N GLY A 46 -16.94 3.22 13.57
CA GLY A 46 -15.54 3.65 13.45
C GLY A 46 -15.06 4.06 12.05
N THR A 47 -15.90 3.98 11.02
CA THR A 47 -15.52 4.27 9.63
C THR A 47 -16.30 5.45 9.06
N GLN A 48 -15.58 6.39 8.46
CA GLN A 48 -16.13 7.62 7.89
C GLN A 48 -15.53 7.90 6.52
N LEU A 49 -16.34 8.37 5.58
CA LEU A 49 -15.88 9.02 4.36
C LEU A 49 -15.75 10.51 4.63
N ILE A 50 -14.62 11.08 4.32
CA ILE A 50 -14.34 12.51 4.44
C ILE A 50 -14.04 13.05 3.05
N SER A 51 -14.81 14.05 2.64
CA SER A 51 -14.64 14.73 1.36
C SER A 51 -14.35 16.21 1.62
N THR A 52 -13.23 16.69 1.09
CA THR A 52 -12.88 18.11 1.15
C THR A 52 -13.33 18.80 -0.12
N THR A 53 -13.99 19.93 -0.01
CA THR A 53 -14.42 20.75 -1.15
C THR A 53 -13.30 21.66 -1.67
N LYS A 54 -12.29 21.92 -0.86
CA LYS A 54 -11.10 22.69 -1.22
C LYS A 54 -9.91 22.15 -0.44
N GLY A 55 -9.09 21.31 -1.06
CA GLY A 55 -7.81 20.91 -0.51
C GLY A 55 -6.81 22.09 -0.52
N LEU A 56 -5.69 21.96 0.19
CA LEU A 56 -4.60 22.97 0.22
C LEU A 56 -4.09 23.33 -1.18
N SER A 57 -4.23 22.43 -2.15
CA SER A 57 -3.89 22.63 -3.57
C SER A 57 -5.07 23.09 -4.42
N GLY A 58 -6.26 23.31 -3.85
CA GLY A 58 -7.50 23.53 -4.60
C GLY A 58 -8.10 22.26 -5.22
N ALA A 59 -7.50 21.10 -4.99
CA ALA A 59 -7.99 19.82 -5.43
C ALA A 59 -9.07 19.26 -4.47
N GLN A 60 -9.98 18.47 -5.01
CA GLN A 60 -10.93 17.72 -4.19
C GLN A 60 -10.24 16.47 -3.65
N GLU A 61 -10.26 16.28 -2.35
CA GLU A 61 -9.70 15.12 -1.68
C GLU A 61 -10.82 14.29 -1.06
N ASN A 62 -10.74 12.98 -1.24
CA ASN A 62 -11.64 12.03 -0.59
C ASN A 62 -10.79 10.97 0.11
N TYR A 63 -11.06 10.74 1.37
CA TYR A 63 -10.37 9.71 2.13
C TYR A 63 -11.29 9.00 3.12
N VAL A 64 -10.93 7.77 3.44
CA VAL A 64 -11.62 6.97 4.44
C VAL A 64 -10.86 7.07 5.76
N ARG A 65 -11.51 7.58 6.79
CA ARG A 65 -11.01 7.50 8.16
C ARG A 65 -11.51 6.20 8.78
N TYR A 66 -10.59 5.38 9.20
CA TYR A 66 -10.85 4.13 9.88
C TYR A 66 -10.34 4.21 11.32
N THR A 67 -11.22 3.89 12.27
CA THR A 67 -10.82 3.65 13.65
C THR A 67 -10.94 2.16 13.91
N LYS A 68 -9.87 1.54 14.41
CA LYS A 68 -9.84 0.11 14.72
C LYS A 68 -11.06 -0.30 15.53
N ASP A 69 -11.83 -1.21 14.98
CA ASP A 69 -13.07 -1.73 15.55
C ASP A 69 -13.11 -3.26 15.36
N ARG A 70 -13.91 -3.93 16.20
CA ARG A 70 -14.10 -5.38 16.12
C ARG A 70 -14.94 -5.80 14.90
N ASP A 71 -15.82 -4.91 14.43
CA ASP A 71 -16.80 -5.18 13.39
C ASP A 71 -16.33 -4.79 11.99
N VAL A 72 -15.26 -3.98 11.88
CA VAL A 72 -14.68 -3.53 10.61
C VAL A 72 -13.18 -3.72 10.63
N GLN A 73 -12.65 -4.37 9.60
CA GLN A 73 -11.22 -4.61 9.43
C GLN A 73 -10.77 -4.21 8.03
N PRO A 74 -9.57 -3.63 7.88
CA PRO A 74 -8.98 -3.39 6.58
C PRO A 74 -8.51 -4.72 5.99
N ILE A 75 -8.81 -4.91 4.71
CA ILE A 75 -8.32 -6.06 3.93
C ILE A 75 -7.64 -5.57 2.66
N ILE A 76 -6.70 -6.34 2.17
CA ILE A 76 -6.08 -6.14 0.86
C ILE A 76 -6.81 -7.04 -0.14
N ALA A 77 -7.23 -6.46 -1.25
CA ALA A 77 -7.98 -7.19 -2.26
C ALA A 77 -7.52 -6.84 -3.68
N TYR A 78 -7.72 -7.75 -4.60
CA TYR A 78 -7.51 -7.60 -6.03
C TYR A 78 -8.67 -8.23 -6.81
N GLY A 79 -8.66 -8.11 -8.14
CA GLY A 79 -9.70 -8.67 -9.02
C GLY A 79 -9.78 -10.19 -8.96
N LYS A 80 -10.29 -10.79 -10.03
CA LYS A 80 -10.34 -12.26 -10.14
C LYS A 80 -8.95 -12.86 -10.25
N GLU A 81 -8.08 -12.19 -10.99
CA GLU A 81 -6.69 -12.55 -11.25
C GLU A 81 -5.81 -11.33 -10.97
N ILE A 82 -4.52 -11.55 -10.76
CA ILE A 82 -3.56 -10.47 -10.51
C ILE A 82 -3.29 -9.69 -11.80
N TYR A 83 -3.24 -10.41 -12.95
CA TYR A 83 -3.13 -9.81 -14.26
C TYR A 83 -4.50 -9.29 -14.72
N GLY A 84 -4.55 -8.02 -15.06
CA GLY A 84 -5.77 -7.34 -15.48
C GLY A 84 -6.23 -6.29 -14.49
N ALA A 85 -6.91 -5.28 -15.00
CA ALA A 85 -7.47 -4.22 -14.18
C ALA A 85 -8.90 -4.54 -13.76
N SER A 86 -9.23 -4.23 -12.52
CA SER A 86 -10.60 -4.28 -12.00
C SER A 86 -10.94 -2.97 -11.29
N THR A 87 -12.16 -2.51 -11.45
CA THR A 87 -12.63 -1.36 -10.68
C THR A 87 -12.86 -1.74 -9.22
N ILE A 88 -12.81 -0.76 -8.33
CA ILE A 88 -13.14 -0.97 -6.89
C ILE A 88 -14.52 -1.62 -6.75
N SER A 89 -15.51 -1.21 -7.56
CA SER A 89 -16.86 -1.78 -7.54
C SER A 89 -16.90 -3.25 -7.95
N GLN A 90 -16.08 -3.66 -8.94
CA GLN A 90 -15.98 -5.07 -9.33
C GLN A 90 -15.32 -5.92 -8.24
N ILE A 91 -14.27 -5.39 -7.60
CA ILE A 91 -13.61 -6.07 -6.48
C ILE A 91 -14.57 -6.18 -5.30
N ALA A 92 -15.26 -5.10 -4.94
CA ALA A 92 -16.25 -5.10 -3.85
C ALA A 92 -17.39 -6.10 -4.12
N LYS A 93 -17.88 -6.18 -5.37
CA LYS A 93 -18.90 -7.16 -5.75
C LYS A 93 -18.41 -8.60 -5.53
N LYS A 94 -17.19 -8.92 -6.00
CA LYS A 94 -16.59 -10.24 -5.81
C LYS A 94 -16.50 -10.59 -4.32
N LEU A 95 -15.98 -9.67 -3.50
CA LEU A 95 -15.85 -9.89 -2.06
C LEU A 95 -17.22 -10.10 -1.39
N SER A 96 -18.26 -9.41 -1.87
CA SER A 96 -19.63 -9.61 -1.37
C SER A 96 -20.20 -10.96 -1.76
N GLU A 97 -19.87 -11.48 -2.94
CA GLU A 97 -20.21 -12.84 -3.37
C GLU A 97 -19.49 -13.89 -2.52
N ASP A 98 -18.29 -13.59 -2.02
CA ASP A 98 -17.52 -14.39 -1.08
C ASP A 98 -18.02 -14.25 0.39
N GLY A 99 -19.10 -13.49 0.64
CA GLY A 99 -19.77 -13.35 1.93
C GLY A 99 -19.28 -12.19 2.79
N LEU A 100 -18.44 -11.29 2.27
CA LEU A 100 -17.98 -10.12 3.00
C LEU A 100 -18.93 -8.91 2.82
N SER A 101 -19.15 -8.16 3.89
CA SER A 101 -19.86 -6.86 3.82
C SER A 101 -18.87 -5.73 3.64
N ILE A 102 -18.86 -5.11 2.46
CA ILE A 102 -17.88 -4.05 2.14
C ILE A 102 -18.43 -2.69 2.55
N VAL A 103 -17.72 -2.03 3.44
CA VAL A 103 -18.07 -0.69 3.97
C VAL A 103 -17.52 0.42 3.09
N ALA A 104 -16.26 0.30 2.68
CA ALA A 104 -15.57 1.27 1.84
C ALA A 104 -14.42 0.61 1.09
N GLY A 105 -13.93 1.26 0.04
CA GLY A 105 -12.74 0.82 -0.69
C GLY A 105 -12.02 2.00 -1.33
N ILE A 106 -10.69 1.90 -1.36
CA ILE A 106 -9.81 2.82 -2.07
C ILE A 106 -8.81 2.03 -2.91
N ASN A 107 -8.31 2.60 -3.99
CA ASN A 107 -7.17 2.03 -4.69
C ASN A 107 -5.90 2.30 -3.87
N ALA A 108 -5.07 1.28 -3.73
CA ALA A 108 -3.95 1.31 -2.80
C ALA A 108 -2.57 1.34 -3.49
N SER A 109 -2.36 0.56 -4.54
CA SER A 109 -1.04 0.36 -5.14
C SER A 109 -0.94 1.02 -6.51
N PHE A 110 0.24 1.53 -6.84
CA PHE A 110 0.58 1.83 -8.23
C PHE A 110 0.65 0.52 -9.02
N PHE A 111 0.23 0.56 -10.28
CA PHE A 111 0.19 -0.60 -11.15
C PHE A 111 0.55 -0.24 -12.59
N GLU A 112 1.00 -1.20 -13.36
CA GLU A 112 1.23 -1.06 -14.79
C GLU A 112 -0.12 -0.95 -15.50
N THR A 113 -0.40 0.18 -16.14
CA THR A 113 -1.72 0.48 -16.73
C THR A 113 -2.11 -0.47 -17.87
N GLU A 114 -1.12 -1.03 -18.59
CA GLU A 114 -1.34 -1.99 -19.67
C GLU A 114 -1.80 -3.36 -19.15
N THR A 115 -1.31 -3.77 -17.98
CA THR A 115 -1.47 -5.14 -17.48
C THR A 115 -2.29 -5.24 -16.19
N GLY A 116 -2.45 -4.13 -15.46
CA GLY A 116 -3.04 -4.14 -14.13
C GLY A 116 -2.12 -4.68 -13.03
N LEU A 117 -0.90 -5.11 -13.36
CA LEU A 117 0.02 -5.70 -12.40
C LEU A 117 0.52 -4.66 -11.38
N PRO A 118 0.45 -4.95 -10.09
CA PRO A 118 0.97 -4.04 -9.06
C PRO A 118 2.49 -3.89 -9.19
N TYR A 119 3.01 -2.67 -9.04
CA TYR A 119 4.46 -2.47 -8.97
C TYR A 119 5.02 -2.97 -7.63
N GLY A 120 4.29 -2.76 -6.54
CA GLY A 120 4.69 -3.11 -5.20
C GLY A 120 4.44 -4.57 -4.81
N LEU A 121 4.68 -4.84 -3.54
CA LEU A 121 4.35 -6.09 -2.88
C LEU A 121 2.84 -6.23 -2.73
N LEU A 122 2.31 -7.41 -3.02
CA LEU A 122 0.93 -7.78 -2.77
C LEU A 122 0.88 -9.06 -1.94
N VAL A 123 0.31 -8.95 -0.74
CA VAL A 123 0.05 -10.07 0.17
C VAL A 123 -1.41 -10.02 0.58
N THR A 124 -2.13 -11.11 0.47
CA THR A 124 -3.51 -11.25 0.96
C THR A 124 -3.64 -12.53 1.77
N ASP A 125 -4.28 -12.45 2.91
CA ASP A 125 -4.52 -13.60 3.80
C ASP A 125 -3.22 -14.36 4.16
N GLY A 126 -2.12 -13.62 4.33
CA GLY A 126 -0.81 -14.19 4.61
C GLY A 126 -0.10 -14.82 3.40
N VAL A 127 -0.72 -14.84 2.22
CA VAL A 127 -0.15 -15.42 1.00
C VAL A 127 0.44 -14.35 0.11
N LEU A 128 1.69 -14.54 -0.30
CA LEU A 128 2.35 -13.68 -1.28
C LEU A 128 1.68 -13.85 -2.65
N ARG A 129 1.18 -12.76 -3.20
CA ARG A 129 0.50 -12.75 -4.51
C ARG A 129 1.36 -12.16 -5.61
N SER A 130 2.14 -11.14 -5.30
CA SER A 130 3.07 -10.52 -6.24
C SER A 130 4.25 -9.92 -5.47
N ALA A 131 5.45 -10.07 -6.00
CA ALA A 131 6.66 -9.64 -5.34
C ALA A 131 7.26 -8.39 -5.96
N SER A 132 7.59 -7.41 -5.10
CA SER A 132 8.53 -6.35 -5.37
C SER A 132 9.10 -5.86 -4.04
N THR A 133 10.36 -5.44 -4.04
CA THR A 133 11.05 -4.97 -2.84
C THR A 133 11.36 -3.48 -2.88
N ASP A 134 11.01 -2.81 -3.98
CA ASP A 134 11.53 -1.46 -4.27
C ASP A 134 10.61 -0.33 -3.80
N MET A 135 9.47 -0.69 -3.18
CA MET A 135 8.46 0.29 -2.77
C MET A 135 8.04 0.11 -1.31
N PRO A 136 7.82 1.22 -0.58
CA PRO A 136 7.19 1.17 0.72
C PRO A 136 5.81 0.49 0.63
N SER A 137 5.47 -0.28 1.64
CA SER A 137 4.24 -1.04 1.72
C SER A 137 3.48 -0.71 3.00
N VAL A 138 2.16 -0.79 2.93
CA VAL A 138 1.28 -0.73 4.10
C VAL A 138 0.81 -2.15 4.40
N GLY A 139 1.01 -2.60 5.63
CA GLY A 139 0.51 -3.88 6.13
C GLY A 139 -0.54 -3.67 7.21
N PHE A 140 -1.49 -4.61 7.30
CA PHE A 140 -2.48 -4.64 8.34
C PHE A 140 -2.36 -5.93 9.15
N TYR A 141 -2.40 -5.80 10.45
CA TYR A 141 -2.46 -6.95 11.36
C TYR A 141 -3.90 -7.45 11.51
N ALA A 142 -4.06 -8.68 11.95
CA ALA A 142 -5.38 -9.28 12.21
C ALA A 142 -6.23 -8.50 13.24
N ASP A 143 -5.58 -7.71 14.08
CA ASP A 143 -6.26 -6.84 15.04
C ASP A 143 -6.69 -5.49 14.44
N GLY A 144 -6.47 -5.25 13.14
CA GLY A 144 -6.82 -4.03 12.42
C GLY A 144 -5.80 -2.89 12.57
N SER A 145 -4.72 -3.08 13.31
CA SER A 145 -3.63 -2.09 13.34
C SER A 145 -2.82 -2.13 12.04
N ALA A 146 -2.14 -1.03 11.72
CA ALA A 146 -1.38 -0.88 10.49
C ALA A 146 0.10 -0.61 10.76
N ILE A 147 0.93 -1.01 9.81
CA ILE A 147 2.36 -0.73 9.76
C ILE A 147 2.72 -0.20 8.38
N ILE A 148 3.66 0.73 8.31
CA ILE A 148 4.25 1.22 7.05
C ILE A 148 5.75 0.93 7.11
N GLY A 149 6.29 0.36 6.03
CA GLY A 149 7.70 0.04 5.93
C GLY A 149 8.10 -0.42 4.54
N SER A 150 9.39 -0.67 4.36
CA SER A 150 9.95 -1.25 3.14
C SER A 150 10.43 -2.67 3.46
N PRO A 151 9.60 -3.68 3.21
CA PRO A 151 9.96 -5.06 3.51
C PRO A 151 11.08 -5.52 2.56
N GLU A 152 12.06 -6.23 3.10
CA GLU A 152 13.05 -6.94 2.30
C GLU A 152 12.49 -8.30 1.90
N LEU A 153 12.49 -8.58 0.61
CA LEU A 153 12.04 -9.86 0.06
C LEU A 153 13.06 -10.34 -0.97
N SER A 154 13.48 -11.58 -0.84
CA SER A 154 14.33 -12.25 -1.83
C SER A 154 13.71 -13.59 -2.20
N ILE A 155 13.43 -13.79 -3.47
CA ILE A 155 12.93 -15.05 -4.02
C ILE A 155 13.95 -15.56 -5.01
N ASN A 156 14.47 -16.76 -4.77
CA ASN A 156 15.52 -17.35 -5.57
C ASN A 156 15.12 -18.76 -6.02
N VAL A 157 15.55 -19.15 -7.21
CA VAL A 157 15.54 -20.51 -7.65
C VAL A 157 16.95 -21.08 -7.54
N ARG A 158 17.05 -22.33 -7.11
CA ARG A 158 18.28 -23.12 -7.12
C ARG A 158 18.11 -24.33 -8.03
N LEU A 159 18.98 -24.45 -8.99
CA LEU A 159 18.99 -25.58 -9.92
C LEU A 159 19.81 -26.75 -9.36
N SER A 160 19.65 -27.93 -9.97
CA SER A 160 20.32 -29.16 -9.53
C SER A 160 21.84 -29.12 -9.63
N ASP A 161 22.39 -28.30 -10.54
CA ASP A 161 23.82 -28.05 -10.70
C ASP A 161 24.39 -27.07 -9.66
N GLY A 162 23.54 -26.55 -8.77
CA GLY A 162 23.90 -25.58 -7.74
C GLY A 162 23.77 -24.13 -8.17
N TYR A 163 23.46 -23.83 -9.44
CA TYR A 163 23.21 -22.48 -9.89
C TYR A 163 22.03 -21.87 -9.15
N GLN A 164 22.17 -20.62 -8.70
CA GLN A 164 21.13 -19.88 -7.98
C GLN A 164 20.96 -18.50 -8.61
N THR A 165 19.72 -18.09 -8.80
CA THR A 165 19.39 -16.75 -9.31
C THR A 165 18.06 -16.26 -8.75
N SER A 166 17.88 -14.94 -8.73
CA SER A 166 16.60 -14.31 -8.39
C SER A 166 15.55 -14.59 -9.44
N ILE A 167 14.30 -14.62 -9.03
CA ILE A 167 13.16 -14.83 -9.92
C ILE A 167 12.13 -13.72 -9.74
N PHE A 168 11.36 -13.50 -10.81
CA PHE A 168 10.18 -12.64 -10.78
C PHE A 168 8.97 -13.48 -10.37
N TYR A 169 8.25 -13.05 -9.35
CA TYR A 169 7.05 -13.75 -8.89
C TYR A 169 5.79 -12.98 -9.26
N ASN A 170 4.96 -13.62 -10.10
CA ASN A 170 3.72 -13.02 -10.63
C ASN A 170 3.95 -11.64 -11.27
N LYS A 171 5.02 -11.53 -12.05
CA LYS A 171 5.35 -10.37 -12.89
C LYS A 171 5.51 -10.82 -14.34
N ARG A 172 5.08 -9.98 -15.27
CA ARG A 172 5.28 -10.26 -16.69
C ARG A 172 6.75 -10.12 -17.06
N LEU A 173 7.33 -11.13 -17.69
CA LEU A 173 8.68 -11.04 -18.23
C LEU A 173 8.68 -10.19 -19.51
N ASN A 174 9.52 -9.17 -19.50
CA ASN A 174 9.77 -8.31 -20.66
C ASN A 174 11.14 -8.61 -21.30
N ASP A 175 11.99 -9.37 -20.61
CA ASP A 175 13.36 -9.72 -20.99
C ASP A 175 13.49 -11.23 -21.13
N SER A 176 14.25 -11.69 -22.15
CA SER A 176 14.52 -13.10 -22.41
C SER A 176 15.46 -13.76 -21.41
N ASN A 177 16.16 -12.99 -20.58
CA ASN A 177 17.11 -13.49 -19.59
C ASN A 177 16.51 -13.68 -18.19
N GLY A 178 15.22 -13.42 -18.02
CA GLY A 178 14.54 -13.54 -16.74
C GLY A 178 13.96 -14.92 -16.49
N ILE A 179 13.86 -15.29 -15.22
CA ILE A 179 13.09 -16.46 -14.75
C ILE A 179 11.85 -15.96 -14.03
N GLY A 180 10.67 -16.39 -14.45
CA GLY A 180 9.39 -16.06 -13.84
C GLY A 180 8.74 -17.27 -13.19
N LEU A 181 8.24 -17.10 -11.97
CA LEU A 181 7.36 -18.05 -11.29
C LEU A 181 5.94 -17.48 -11.27
N TYR A 182 4.98 -18.26 -11.69
CA TYR A 182 3.59 -17.87 -11.79
C TYR A 182 2.71 -18.80 -10.98
N SER A 183 1.92 -18.23 -10.08
CA SER A 183 0.86 -18.96 -9.39
C SER A 183 -0.43 -18.97 -10.21
N ARG A 184 -1.40 -19.76 -9.77
CA ARG A 184 -2.74 -19.78 -10.37
C ARG A 184 -3.48 -18.46 -10.28
N ASP A 185 -3.12 -17.60 -9.31
CA ASP A 185 -3.75 -16.30 -9.12
C ASP A 185 -3.33 -15.28 -10.17
N TYR A 186 -2.21 -15.53 -10.89
CA TYR A 186 -1.70 -14.60 -11.87
C TYR A 186 -2.66 -14.42 -13.06
N ASP A 187 -2.87 -15.47 -13.81
CA ASP A 187 -3.74 -15.61 -14.99
C ASP A 187 -3.64 -17.06 -15.47
N SER A 188 -4.54 -17.48 -16.33
CA SER A 188 -4.45 -18.77 -17.04
C SER A 188 -3.26 -18.89 -17.98
N LYS A 189 -2.55 -17.79 -18.25
CA LYS A 189 -1.38 -17.70 -19.15
C LYS A 189 -0.31 -16.81 -18.54
N THR A 190 0.95 -17.04 -18.87
CA THR A 190 2.09 -16.22 -18.38
C THR A 190 2.10 -14.80 -18.93
N LYS A 191 1.45 -14.53 -20.07
CA LYS A 191 1.37 -13.19 -20.71
C LYS A 191 2.73 -12.56 -21.03
N ASN A 192 3.81 -13.33 -21.07
CA ASN A 192 5.15 -12.83 -21.36
C ASN A 192 5.20 -12.18 -22.76
N LYS A 193 5.99 -11.13 -22.90
CA LYS A 193 6.28 -10.48 -24.18
C LYS A 193 7.38 -11.19 -24.95
N VAL A 194 8.08 -12.12 -24.33
CA VAL A 194 9.20 -12.88 -24.89
C VAL A 194 8.89 -14.36 -24.94
N SER A 195 9.48 -15.07 -25.90
CA SER A 195 9.43 -16.53 -25.94
C SER A 195 10.20 -17.10 -24.77
N ALA A 196 9.62 -18.09 -24.09
CA ALA A 196 10.20 -18.74 -22.93
C ALA A 196 9.89 -20.25 -22.92
N TYR A 197 10.76 -21.01 -22.30
CA TYR A 197 10.46 -22.38 -21.90
C TYR A 197 9.56 -22.34 -20.66
N ASN A 198 8.53 -23.16 -20.65
CA ASN A 198 7.61 -23.26 -19.53
C ASN A 198 7.72 -24.64 -18.89
N VAL A 199 7.80 -24.66 -17.57
CA VAL A 199 7.81 -25.88 -16.75
C VAL A 199 6.67 -25.77 -15.75
N LEU A 200 5.82 -26.79 -15.70
CA LEU A 200 4.82 -26.92 -14.67
C LEU A 200 5.49 -27.49 -13.41
N LEU A 201 5.32 -26.79 -12.29
CA LEU A 201 5.79 -27.24 -10.99
C LEU A 201 4.60 -27.76 -10.18
N GLU A 202 4.81 -28.90 -9.55
CA GLU A 202 3.86 -29.45 -8.57
C GLU A 202 4.51 -29.44 -7.18
N PRO A 203 3.76 -29.08 -6.12
CA PRO A 203 4.29 -29.13 -4.76
C PRO A 203 4.74 -30.56 -4.42
N VAL A 204 5.92 -30.69 -3.83
CA VAL A 204 6.37 -31.98 -3.29
C VAL A 204 5.70 -32.18 -1.94
N ASN A 205 5.09 -33.34 -1.74
CA ASN A 205 4.34 -33.81 -0.58
C ASN A 205 4.45 -32.95 0.70
N GLY A 206 3.35 -32.28 1.06
CA GLY A 206 3.21 -31.57 2.34
C GLY A 206 3.66 -30.11 2.36
N ALA A 207 4.10 -29.55 1.22
CA ALA A 207 4.27 -28.11 1.08
C ALA A 207 2.96 -27.54 0.52
N ASP A 208 2.27 -26.75 1.32
CA ASP A 208 1.16 -25.91 0.85
C ASP A 208 1.74 -24.89 -0.15
N ALA A 209 1.15 -24.81 -1.33
CA ALA A 209 1.55 -23.91 -2.40
C ALA A 209 1.04 -22.49 -2.15
#